data_2db9eceab0ae5d6534d419ea28fab1a2
#
_entry.id   2db9eceab0ae5d6534d419ea28fab1a2
#
_cell.length_a   1.000
_cell.length_b   1.000
_cell.length_c   1.000
_cell.angle_alpha   90.00
_cell.angle_beta   90.00
_cell.angle_gamma   90.00
#
_symmetry.space_group_name_H-M   'P 1'
#
loop_
_entity.id
_entity.type
_entity.pdbx_description
1 polymer ?
#
loop_
_entity_poly.entity_id
_entity_poly.type
_entity_poly.pdbx_seq_one_letter_code
_entity_poly.pdbx_strand_id
1 'polypeptide(L)'
;MARIKHIALVTDDPAKTAEFYQTHFGLTELYRRPSATGENGVWLSDGYIYFAILKYGDADAPKLGPGQTSDLRGIHHIGFQVDDLDATAQALKAAHVAKVPMDMHGRDERAPTPMAAASGGAANLKYLGPDEVQFDVRQKGWDEAIGLAMQRYELTPAKEAAE
;
A
#
# COMPACT_ATOMS: atom_id res chain seq x y z
N MET A 1 -19.98 -2.97 -3.56
CA MET A 1 -19.35 -4.20 -2.97
C MET A 1 -17.92 -3.85 -2.58
N ALA A 2 -17.41 -4.37 -1.46
CA ALA A 2 -16.01 -4.17 -1.07
C ALA A 2 -15.12 -5.29 -1.65
N ARG A 3 -13.90 -4.93 -2.06
CA ARG A 3 -12.89 -5.87 -2.57
C ARG A 3 -11.57 -5.62 -1.85
N ILE A 4 -10.85 -6.66 -1.45
CA ILE A 4 -9.48 -6.51 -0.98
C ILE A 4 -8.61 -6.17 -2.19
N LYS A 5 -7.96 -5.00 -2.14
CA LYS A 5 -7.13 -4.49 -3.24
C LYS A 5 -5.72 -4.08 -2.81
N HIS A 6 -5.47 -4.06 -1.50
CA HIS A 6 -4.19 -3.64 -0.97
C HIS A 6 -3.76 -4.51 0.20
N ILE A 7 -2.48 -4.83 0.23
CA ILE A 7 -1.79 -5.48 1.35
C ILE A 7 -0.50 -4.71 1.59
N ALA A 8 -0.25 -4.34 2.84
CA ALA A 8 1.03 -3.77 3.26
C ALA A 8 1.80 -4.76 4.13
N LEU A 9 2.99 -5.09 3.70
CA LEU A 9 3.96 -5.95 4.39
C LEU A 9 5.09 -5.07 4.93
N VAL A 10 5.48 -5.29 6.17
CA VAL A 10 6.67 -4.66 6.77
C VAL A 10 7.81 -5.65 6.83
N THR A 11 8.99 -5.21 6.42
CA THR A 11 10.21 -6.02 6.33
C THR A 11 11.45 -5.18 6.63
N ASP A 12 12.56 -5.83 6.93
CA ASP A 12 13.86 -5.16 7.13
C ASP A 12 14.46 -4.62 5.83
N ASP A 13 14.23 -5.33 4.73
CA ASP A 13 14.78 -5.03 3.42
C ASP A 13 13.71 -5.17 2.35
N PRO A 14 13.03 -4.06 2.00
CA PRO A 14 12.02 -4.05 0.96
C PRO A 14 12.53 -4.48 -0.42
N ALA A 15 13.78 -4.15 -0.77
CA ALA A 15 14.33 -4.49 -2.06
C ALA A 15 14.52 -6.01 -2.21
N LYS A 16 15.15 -6.64 -1.22
CA LYS A 16 15.35 -8.09 -1.18
C LYS A 16 14.03 -8.85 -1.13
N THR A 17 13.08 -8.35 -0.35
CA THR A 17 11.74 -8.96 -0.26
C THR A 17 10.99 -8.83 -1.59
N ALA A 18 11.09 -7.69 -2.26
CA ALA A 18 10.49 -7.50 -3.58
C ALA A 18 11.09 -8.43 -4.62
N GLU A 19 12.43 -8.53 -4.67
CA GLU A 19 13.14 -9.46 -5.55
C GLU A 19 12.66 -10.91 -5.37
N PHE A 20 12.47 -11.34 -4.11
CA PHE A 20 11.93 -12.67 -3.82
C PHE A 20 10.55 -12.88 -4.47
N TYR A 21 9.60 -11.96 -4.29
CA TYR A 21 8.26 -12.09 -4.86
C TYR A 21 8.25 -11.96 -6.38
N GLN A 22 9.10 -11.12 -6.95
CA GLN A 22 9.25 -10.99 -8.40
C GLN A 22 9.82 -12.28 -9.02
N THR A 23 10.88 -12.83 -8.43
CA THR A 23 11.57 -14.01 -8.96
C THR A 23 10.72 -15.27 -8.85
N HIS A 24 10.05 -15.49 -7.72
CA HIS A 24 9.38 -16.76 -7.46
C HIS A 24 7.89 -16.77 -7.82
N PHE A 25 7.25 -15.60 -7.90
CA PHE A 25 5.82 -15.47 -8.13
C PHE A 25 5.46 -14.56 -9.31
N GLY A 26 6.45 -13.96 -9.97
CA GLY A 26 6.25 -13.14 -11.15
C GLY A 26 5.52 -11.82 -10.89
N LEU A 27 5.56 -11.30 -9.66
CA LEU A 27 4.92 -10.01 -9.37
C LEU A 27 5.63 -8.88 -10.11
N THR A 28 4.85 -7.97 -10.67
CA THR A 28 5.36 -6.81 -11.41
C THR A 28 5.61 -5.64 -10.46
N GLU A 29 6.76 -4.98 -10.57
CA GLU A 29 7.04 -3.76 -9.82
C GLU A 29 6.25 -2.58 -10.41
N LEU A 30 5.43 -1.96 -9.57
CA LEU A 30 4.64 -0.78 -9.92
C LEU A 30 5.42 0.51 -9.65
N TYR A 31 6.10 0.54 -8.52
CA TYR A 31 6.78 1.72 -8.02
C TYR A 31 7.81 1.37 -6.94
N ARG A 32 8.87 2.16 -6.86
CA ARG A 32 9.89 2.09 -5.81
C ARG A 32 10.16 3.48 -5.27
N ARG A 33 10.15 3.63 -3.95
CA ARG A 33 10.47 4.89 -3.30
C ARG A 33 11.93 4.87 -2.84
N PRO A 34 12.81 5.66 -3.45
CA PRO A 34 14.16 5.85 -2.94
C PRO A 34 14.09 6.66 -1.63
N SER A 35 14.93 6.32 -0.65
CA SER A 35 15.16 7.13 0.54
C SER A 35 16.63 7.52 0.64
N ALA A 36 16.91 8.57 1.42
CA ALA A 36 18.29 9.00 1.66
C ALA A 36 19.12 7.95 2.41
N THR A 37 18.46 7.01 3.11
CA THR A 37 19.06 5.96 3.93
C THR A 37 18.82 4.55 3.38
N GLY A 38 18.34 4.44 2.14
CA GLY A 38 17.91 3.20 1.49
C GLY A 38 16.43 3.26 1.10
N GLU A 39 15.96 2.24 0.41
CA GLU A 39 14.58 2.15 -0.03
C GLU A 39 13.68 1.85 1.17
N ASN A 40 12.70 2.71 1.43
CA ASN A 40 11.73 2.49 2.48
C ASN A 40 10.38 1.97 1.96
N GLY A 41 10.30 1.64 0.67
CA GLY A 41 9.13 0.99 0.09
C GLY A 41 9.29 0.57 -1.36
N VAL A 42 8.79 -0.64 -1.68
CA VAL A 42 8.61 -1.16 -3.04
C VAL A 42 7.17 -1.63 -3.18
N TRP A 43 6.54 -1.29 -4.28
CA TRP A 43 5.16 -1.69 -4.57
C TRP A 43 5.13 -2.64 -5.75
N LEU A 44 4.52 -3.79 -5.54
CA LEU A 44 4.35 -4.84 -6.54
C LEU A 44 2.86 -5.08 -6.83
N SER A 45 2.57 -5.83 -7.88
CA SER A 45 1.24 -6.35 -8.16
C SER A 45 1.30 -7.66 -8.94
N ASP A 46 0.27 -8.48 -8.74
CA ASP A 46 -0.10 -9.63 -9.57
C ASP A 46 -1.12 -9.26 -10.67
N GLY A 47 -1.41 -7.96 -10.85
CA GLY A 47 -2.46 -7.44 -11.71
C GLY A 47 -3.77 -7.17 -10.99
N TYR A 48 -3.93 -7.65 -9.75
CA TYR A 48 -5.15 -7.48 -8.96
C TYR A 48 -4.91 -6.80 -7.63
N ILE A 49 -3.87 -7.18 -6.89
CA ILE A 49 -3.53 -6.63 -5.57
C ILE A 49 -2.45 -5.56 -5.71
N TYR A 50 -2.63 -4.43 -5.03
CA TYR A 50 -1.61 -3.41 -4.80
C TYR A 50 -0.82 -3.78 -3.55
N PHE A 51 0.33 -4.40 -3.73
CA PHE A 51 1.15 -4.97 -2.67
C PHE A 51 2.29 -4.03 -2.29
N ALA A 52 2.22 -3.42 -1.11
CA ALA A 52 3.25 -2.53 -0.58
C ALA A 52 4.21 -3.31 0.33
N ILE A 53 5.48 -3.24 0.04
CA ILE A 53 6.57 -3.79 0.88
C ILE A 53 7.30 -2.59 1.47
N LEU A 54 7.22 -2.43 2.80
CA LEU A 54 7.60 -1.23 3.51
C LEU A 54 8.66 -1.53 4.57
N LYS A 55 9.46 -0.51 4.88
CA LYS A 55 10.32 -0.48 6.07
C LYS A 55 9.96 0.74 6.90
N TYR A 56 9.72 0.52 8.18
CA TYR A 56 9.56 1.59 9.17
C TYR A 56 10.79 1.63 10.08
N GLY A 57 11.26 2.84 10.37
CA GLY A 57 12.26 3.09 11.42
C GLY A 57 11.59 3.58 12.69
N ASP A 58 12.38 3.83 13.75
CA ASP A 58 11.88 4.31 15.04
C ASP A 58 11.13 5.65 14.93
N ALA A 59 11.55 6.53 14.02
CA ALA A 59 10.88 7.79 13.73
C ALA A 59 9.48 7.59 13.10
N ASP A 60 9.20 6.40 12.56
CA ASP A 60 7.93 6.04 11.93
C ASP A 60 6.99 5.30 12.89
N ALA A 61 7.41 5.01 14.13
CA ALA A 61 6.62 4.28 15.11
C ALA A 61 5.16 4.77 15.24
N PRO A 62 4.87 6.10 15.21
CA PRO A 62 3.48 6.58 15.22
C PRO A 62 2.63 6.12 14.03
N LYS A 63 3.26 5.73 12.92
CA LYS A 63 2.58 5.26 11.70
C LYS A 63 2.21 3.79 11.77
N LEU A 64 2.79 3.05 12.69
CA LEU A 64 2.56 1.61 12.82
C LEU A 64 1.20 1.30 13.45
N GLY A 65 0.68 2.20 14.27
CA GLY A 65 -0.60 2.03 14.93
C GLY A 65 -0.49 1.55 16.38
N PRO A 66 -1.62 1.42 17.08
CA PRO A 66 -1.65 1.05 18.49
C PRO A 66 -0.94 -0.29 18.74
N GLY A 67 -0.11 -0.33 19.77
CA GLY A 67 0.55 -1.56 20.22
C GLY A 67 1.65 -2.11 19.28
N GLN A 68 1.91 -1.44 18.15
CA GLN A 68 2.95 -1.85 17.20
C GLN A 68 4.25 -1.06 17.39
N THR A 69 5.37 -1.72 17.15
CA THR A 69 6.72 -1.15 17.27
C THR A 69 7.47 -1.25 15.95
N SER A 70 8.62 -0.59 15.84
CA SER A 70 9.51 -0.68 14.66
C SER A 70 10.04 -2.11 14.40
N ASP A 71 9.87 -3.03 15.35
CA ASP A 71 10.22 -4.43 15.20
C ASP A 71 9.16 -5.25 14.46
N LEU A 72 8.01 -4.65 14.11
CA LEU A 72 6.99 -5.35 13.35
C LEU A 72 7.57 -5.92 12.06
N ARG A 73 7.33 -7.20 11.83
CA ARG A 73 7.57 -7.88 10.54
C ARG A 73 6.33 -8.69 10.19
N GLY A 74 5.92 -8.62 8.94
CA GLY A 74 4.72 -9.29 8.47
C GLY A 74 3.66 -8.32 7.94
N ILE A 75 2.41 -8.76 7.86
CA ILE A 75 1.30 -7.95 7.36
C ILE A 75 0.99 -6.85 8.37
N HIS A 76 1.08 -5.59 7.91
CA HIS A 76 0.75 -4.41 8.71
C HIS A 76 -0.73 -4.05 8.60
N HIS A 77 -1.25 -3.99 7.38
CA HIS A 77 -2.67 -3.72 7.14
C HIS A 77 -3.13 -4.27 5.79
N ILE A 78 -4.44 -4.40 5.66
CA ILE A 78 -5.11 -4.69 4.40
C ILE A 78 -5.94 -3.49 3.95
N GLY A 79 -6.25 -3.40 2.65
CA GLY A 79 -7.03 -2.29 2.11
C GLY A 79 -8.22 -2.77 1.30
N PHE A 80 -9.35 -2.13 1.55
CA PHE A 80 -10.62 -2.39 0.87
C PHE A 80 -10.94 -1.27 -0.10
N GLN A 81 -11.11 -1.60 -1.36
CA GLN A 81 -11.70 -0.69 -2.34
C GLN A 81 -13.21 -0.89 -2.33
N VAL A 82 -13.94 0.19 -2.17
CA VAL A 82 -15.41 0.22 -2.04
C VAL A 82 -16.04 1.06 -3.13
N ASP A 83 -17.28 0.79 -3.45
CA ASP A 83 -18.00 1.54 -4.50
C ASP A 83 -18.42 2.95 -4.01
N ASP A 84 -18.68 3.09 -2.69
CA ASP A 84 -19.08 4.34 -2.04
C ASP A 84 -18.32 4.50 -0.71
N LEU A 85 -17.39 5.45 -0.70
CA LEU A 85 -16.56 5.72 0.47
C LEU A 85 -17.33 6.40 1.59
N ASP A 86 -18.25 7.31 1.25
CA ASP A 86 -19.01 8.08 2.23
C ASP A 86 -20.03 7.18 2.95
N ALA A 87 -20.76 6.36 2.20
CA ALA A 87 -21.67 5.38 2.78
C ALA A 87 -20.93 4.36 3.66
N THR A 88 -19.75 3.89 3.21
CA THR A 88 -18.92 2.98 4.00
C THR A 88 -18.42 3.66 5.29
N ALA A 89 -17.95 4.90 5.20
CA ALA A 89 -17.48 5.66 6.38
C ALA A 89 -18.62 5.89 7.38
N GLN A 90 -19.84 6.20 6.93
CA GLN A 90 -21.02 6.34 7.77
C GLN A 90 -21.39 5.02 8.47
N ALA A 91 -21.36 3.91 7.76
CA ALA A 91 -21.62 2.58 8.32
C ALA A 91 -20.60 2.20 9.39
N LEU A 92 -19.31 2.42 9.13
CA LEU A 92 -18.24 2.17 10.11
C LEU A 92 -18.39 3.06 11.34
N LYS A 93 -18.76 4.33 11.17
CA LYS A 93 -19.03 5.25 12.28
C LYS A 93 -20.23 4.79 13.10
N ALA A 94 -21.33 4.37 12.47
CA ALA A 94 -22.50 3.83 13.16
C ALA A 94 -22.19 2.55 13.93
N ALA A 95 -21.27 1.75 13.45
CA ALA A 95 -20.75 0.54 14.12
C ALA A 95 -19.67 0.86 15.19
N HIS A 96 -19.40 2.13 15.48
CA HIS A 96 -18.37 2.59 16.44
C HIS A 96 -16.96 2.08 16.12
N VAL A 97 -16.64 1.84 14.85
CA VAL A 97 -15.29 1.44 14.41
C VAL A 97 -14.36 2.65 14.56
N ALA A 98 -13.26 2.45 15.28
CA ALA A 98 -12.29 3.52 15.54
C ALA A 98 -11.57 3.94 14.26
N LYS A 99 -11.63 5.24 13.95
CA LYS A 99 -10.90 5.84 12.84
C LYS A 99 -9.50 6.26 13.29
N VAL A 100 -8.47 5.87 12.55
CA VAL A 100 -7.10 6.32 12.78
C VAL A 100 -6.94 7.73 12.19
N PRO A 101 -6.43 8.72 12.93
CA PRO A 101 -6.14 10.05 12.40
C PRO A 101 -5.15 9.98 11.23
N MET A 102 -5.44 10.69 10.13
CA MET A 102 -4.62 10.67 8.91
C MET A 102 -3.27 11.36 9.06
N ASP A 103 -3.12 12.26 9.99
CA ASP A 103 -1.89 12.99 10.30
C ASP A 103 -0.80 12.09 10.91
N MET A 104 -1.15 10.90 11.41
CA MET A 104 -0.17 9.88 11.80
C MET A 104 0.65 9.37 10.59
N HIS A 105 0.19 9.61 9.37
CA HIS A 105 0.89 9.21 8.15
C HIS A 105 1.55 10.38 7.43
N GLY A 106 1.86 11.47 8.13
CA GLY A 106 2.46 12.68 7.60
C GLY A 106 2.37 12.74 6.07
N ARG A 107 1.65 13.67 5.49
CA ARG A 107 1.64 13.81 4.04
C ARG A 107 3.09 13.92 3.61
N ASP A 108 3.58 12.87 2.97
CA ASP A 108 4.88 12.92 2.34
C ASP A 108 4.77 13.95 1.21
N GLU A 109 5.25 15.15 1.45
CA GLU A 109 5.31 16.23 0.45
C GLU A 109 6.27 15.90 -0.70
N ARG A 110 6.92 14.73 -0.61
CA ARG A 110 7.79 14.19 -1.64
C ARG A 110 6.96 13.83 -2.89
N ALA A 111 7.65 13.78 -4.02
CA ALA A 111 7.09 13.58 -5.35
C ALA A 111 5.85 12.67 -5.39
N PRO A 112 4.81 13.04 -6.16
CA PRO A 112 3.56 12.28 -6.21
C PRO A 112 3.85 10.83 -6.57
N THR A 113 3.45 9.90 -5.70
CA THR A 113 3.52 8.48 -6.02
C THR A 113 2.54 8.18 -7.16
N PRO A 114 2.77 7.12 -7.96
CA PRO A 114 1.78 6.67 -8.95
C PRO A 114 0.39 6.49 -8.36
N MET A 115 0.30 6.08 -7.09
CA MET A 115 -0.95 5.98 -6.34
C MET A 115 -1.60 7.34 -6.13
N ALA A 116 -0.85 8.36 -5.71
CA ALA A 116 -1.39 9.70 -5.52
C ALA A 116 -1.87 10.30 -6.84
N ALA A 117 -1.13 10.10 -7.93
CA ALA A 117 -1.53 10.52 -9.26
C ALA A 117 -2.79 9.78 -9.74
N ALA A 118 -2.82 8.45 -9.61
CA ALA A 118 -3.94 7.62 -10.04
C ALA A 118 -5.21 7.89 -9.23
N SER A 119 -5.08 8.14 -7.93
CA SER A 119 -6.25 8.42 -7.06
C SER A 119 -6.87 9.80 -7.30
N GLY A 120 -6.21 10.68 -8.06
CA GLY A 120 -6.68 12.06 -8.25
C GLY A 120 -6.92 12.80 -6.92
N GLY A 121 -6.12 12.50 -5.89
CA GLY A 121 -6.29 13.04 -4.54
C GLY A 121 -7.43 12.38 -3.73
N ALA A 122 -7.96 11.22 -4.16
CA ALA A 122 -9.00 10.53 -3.42
C ALA A 122 -8.56 10.18 -2.00
N ALA A 123 -9.46 10.37 -1.05
CA ALA A 123 -9.21 10.11 0.36
C ALA A 123 -8.88 8.63 0.61
N ASN A 124 -7.91 8.40 1.47
CA ASN A 124 -7.65 7.11 2.08
C ASN A 124 -8.06 7.20 3.55
N LEU A 125 -9.03 6.40 3.96
CA LEU A 125 -9.48 6.34 5.34
C LEU A 125 -8.88 5.12 6.00
N LYS A 126 -8.35 5.30 7.21
CA LYS A 126 -7.77 4.21 7.99
C LYS A 126 -8.58 3.98 9.25
N TYR A 127 -8.79 2.72 9.58
CA TYR A 127 -9.59 2.28 10.72
C TYR A 127 -8.88 1.16 11.48
N LEU A 128 -9.36 0.92 12.71
CA LEU A 128 -9.00 -0.24 13.51
C LEU A 128 -10.16 -1.24 13.51
N GLY A 129 -9.90 -2.43 13.04
CA GLY A 129 -10.82 -3.56 13.13
C GLY A 129 -10.76 -4.25 14.49
N PRO A 130 -11.35 -5.44 14.61
CA PRO A 130 -11.18 -6.28 15.80
C PRO A 130 -9.69 -6.51 16.10
N ASP A 131 -9.35 -6.59 17.38
CA ASP A 131 -7.99 -6.75 17.89
C ASP A 131 -7.00 -5.66 17.39
N GLU A 132 -7.54 -4.46 17.11
CA GLU A 132 -6.78 -3.28 16.65
C GLU A 132 -6.04 -3.48 15.31
N VAL A 133 -6.41 -4.50 14.53
CA VAL A 133 -5.86 -4.71 13.20
C VAL A 133 -6.25 -3.56 12.28
N GLN A 134 -5.25 -2.88 11.72
CA GLN A 134 -5.47 -1.74 10.84
C GLN A 134 -6.00 -2.17 9.47
N PHE A 135 -6.90 -1.35 8.91
CA PHE A 135 -7.28 -1.48 7.51
C PHE A 135 -7.54 -0.12 6.87
N ASP A 136 -7.30 -0.08 5.57
CA ASP A 136 -7.53 1.09 4.74
C ASP A 136 -8.83 0.93 3.94
N VAL A 137 -9.53 2.04 3.70
CA VAL A 137 -10.71 2.08 2.84
C VAL A 137 -10.54 3.19 1.81
N ARG A 138 -10.73 2.85 0.54
CA ARG A 138 -10.69 3.79 -0.60
C ARG A 138 -11.81 3.50 -1.58
N GLN A 139 -12.24 4.52 -2.31
CA GLN A 139 -13.15 4.33 -3.43
C GLN A 139 -12.41 4.02 -4.73
N LYS A 140 -11.24 4.61 -4.93
CA LYS A 140 -10.42 4.45 -6.14
C LYS A 140 -8.94 4.63 -5.83
N GLY A 141 -8.09 4.31 -6.78
CA GLY A 141 -6.65 4.58 -6.75
C GLY A 141 -5.80 3.33 -6.84
N TRP A 142 -6.21 2.19 -6.27
CA TRP A 142 -5.43 0.96 -6.38
C TRP A 142 -5.58 0.30 -7.75
N ASP A 143 -6.80 0.13 -8.26
CA ASP A 143 -7.04 -0.40 -9.61
C ASP A 143 -6.39 0.47 -10.68
N GLU A 144 -6.54 1.79 -10.55
CA GLU A 144 -5.97 2.76 -11.48
C GLU A 144 -4.43 2.72 -11.47
N ALA A 145 -3.81 2.63 -10.30
CA ALA A 145 -2.35 2.55 -10.18
C ALA A 145 -1.81 1.23 -10.77
N ILE A 146 -2.49 0.11 -10.52
CA ILE A 146 -2.15 -1.18 -11.11
C ILE A 146 -2.29 -1.10 -12.63
N GLY A 147 -3.41 -0.60 -13.16
CA GLY A 147 -3.66 -0.49 -14.59
C GLY A 147 -2.62 0.36 -15.31
N LEU A 148 -2.25 1.52 -14.76
CA LEU A 148 -1.22 2.39 -15.34
C LEU A 148 0.17 1.73 -15.37
N ALA A 149 0.52 0.99 -14.34
CA ALA A 149 1.82 0.32 -14.28
C ALA A 149 1.86 -0.90 -15.21
N MET A 150 0.79 -1.70 -15.26
CA MET A 150 0.69 -2.85 -16.17
C MET A 150 0.75 -2.43 -17.64
N GLN A 151 0.08 -1.34 -18.02
CA GLN A 151 0.19 -0.78 -19.37
C GLN A 151 1.62 -0.39 -19.72
N ARG A 152 2.38 0.19 -18.80
CA ARG A 152 3.82 0.51 -19.02
C ARG A 152 4.64 -0.75 -19.21
N TYR A 153 4.33 -1.81 -18.49
CA TYR A 153 5.03 -3.09 -18.59
C TYR A 153 4.78 -3.77 -19.93
N GLU A 154 3.53 -3.79 -20.41
CA GLU A 154 3.15 -4.33 -21.73
C GLU A 154 3.77 -3.54 -22.90
N LEU A 155 3.96 -2.22 -22.73
CA LEU A 155 4.60 -1.35 -23.74
C LEU A 155 6.12 -1.44 -23.73
N THR A 156 6.73 -2.06 -22.72
CA THR A 156 8.17 -2.31 -22.66
C THR A 156 8.43 -3.69 -23.26
N PRO A 157 9.08 -3.81 -24.45
CA PRO A 157 9.38 -5.12 -25.00
C PRO A 157 10.19 -5.91 -23.97
N ALA A 158 9.80 -7.17 -23.77
CA ALA A 158 10.56 -8.10 -22.96
C ALA A 158 12.02 -8.02 -23.43
N LYS A 159 12.95 -7.66 -22.53
CA LYS A 159 14.36 -7.83 -22.81
C LYS A 159 14.51 -9.32 -23.15
N GLU A 160 14.89 -9.60 -24.40
CA GLU A 160 15.26 -10.94 -24.80
C GLU A 160 16.15 -11.51 -23.70
N ALA A 161 15.71 -12.63 -23.14
CA ALA A 161 16.55 -13.41 -22.25
C ALA A 161 17.82 -13.73 -23.04
N ALA A 162 18.92 -13.12 -22.64
CA ALA A 162 20.22 -13.45 -23.20
C ALA A 162 20.48 -14.93 -22.85
N GLU A 163 20.55 -15.74 -23.87
CA GLU A 163 21.06 -17.12 -23.85
C GLU A 163 22.48 -17.18 -23.27
#